data_c1c76720bb434071dac7575894ba8d27
#
_entry.id   c1c76720bb434071dac7575894ba8d27
#
_cell.length_a   1.000
_cell.length_b   1.000
_cell.length_c   1.000
_cell.angle_alpha   90.00
_cell.angle_beta   90.00
_cell.angle_gamma   90.00
#
_symmetry.space_group_name_H-M   'P 1'
#
loop_
_entity.id
_entity.type
_entity.pdbx_description
1 polymer ?
#
loop_
_entity_poly.entity_id
_entity_poly.type
_entity_poly.pdbx_seq_one_letter_code
_entity_poly.pdbx_strand_id
1 'polypeptide(L)'
;MRGIFVIQGEMVQEVGYRPYLQELSINYNVDVIARNELNRNIVSVEVSGAKKDIRGFYAFLTESGGNSHYINKPRSAKVDVISGLTLAKGKLRDIVILKQGNKLIFEQLSKGIRYQLDTIKYQKNIFSYQKKISENIKKLPMGLAREIKKFASAT
;
A
#
# COMPACT_ATOMS: atom_id res chain seq x y z
N MET A 1 -2.72 27.87 -6.61
CA MET A 1 -2.05 27.53 -7.88
C MET A 1 -2.20 26.04 -8.15
N ARG A 2 -1.91 25.59 -9.36
CA ARG A 2 -1.88 24.18 -9.74
C ARG A 2 -0.47 23.81 -10.20
N GLY A 3 0.04 22.68 -9.74
CA GLY A 3 1.31 22.09 -10.18
C GLY A 3 1.05 20.77 -10.90
N ILE A 4 1.85 20.45 -11.89
CA ILE A 4 1.76 19.21 -12.66
C ILE A 4 3.16 18.63 -12.80
N PHE A 5 3.30 17.34 -12.55
CA PHE A 5 4.52 16.58 -12.78
C PHE A 5 4.22 15.10 -12.99
N VAL A 6 5.21 14.35 -13.40
CA VAL A 6 5.08 12.91 -13.68
C VAL A 6 6.13 12.16 -12.87
N ILE A 7 5.73 11.03 -12.34
CA ILE A 7 6.60 10.08 -11.66
C ILE A 7 6.73 8.86 -12.55
N GLN A 8 7.95 8.48 -12.89
CA GLN A 8 8.26 7.33 -13.71
C GLN A 8 9.19 6.38 -12.95
N GLY A 9 8.99 5.09 -13.08
CA GLY A 9 9.83 4.08 -12.48
C GLY A 9 9.33 2.67 -12.74
N GLU A 10 10.19 1.69 -12.55
CA GLU A 10 9.90 0.28 -12.82
C GLU A 10 8.65 -0.22 -12.06
N MET A 11 8.45 0.26 -10.83
CA MET A 11 7.34 -0.13 -9.96
C MET A 11 6.74 1.10 -9.27
N VAL A 12 5.94 1.88 -9.99
CA VAL A 12 5.21 3.05 -9.43
C VAL A 12 3.70 2.86 -9.43
N GLN A 13 3.18 1.88 -10.17
CA GLN A 13 1.77 1.52 -10.17
C GLN A 13 1.53 0.25 -9.35
N GLU A 14 0.27 0.07 -8.87
CA GLU A 14 -0.19 -1.12 -8.11
C GLU A 14 0.54 -1.39 -6.78
N VAL A 15 1.52 -0.57 -6.42
CA VAL A 15 2.32 -0.68 -5.18
C VAL A 15 1.86 0.25 -4.06
N GLY A 16 0.71 0.92 -4.23
CA GLY A 16 0.17 1.85 -3.23
C GLY A 16 0.76 3.28 -3.31
N TYR A 17 1.43 3.64 -4.41
CA TYR A 17 2.06 4.96 -4.54
C TYR A 17 1.06 6.12 -4.54
N ARG A 18 -0.12 5.96 -5.16
CA ARG A 18 -1.19 6.97 -5.16
C ARG A 18 -1.73 7.29 -3.76
N PRO A 19 -2.10 6.32 -2.90
CA PRO A 19 -2.45 6.58 -1.50
C PRO A 19 -1.33 7.27 -0.72
N TYR A 20 -0.08 6.87 -0.95
CA TYR A 20 1.07 7.52 -0.33
C TYR A 20 1.17 9.00 -0.68
N LEU A 21 1.00 9.38 -1.95
CA LEU A 21 0.99 10.79 -2.36
C LEU A 21 -0.16 11.58 -1.72
N GLN A 22 -1.32 10.97 -1.54
CA GLN A 22 -2.45 11.60 -0.86
C GLN A 22 -2.18 11.82 0.64
N GLU A 23 -1.61 10.84 1.30
CA GLU A 23 -1.23 10.97 2.71
C GLU A 23 -0.16 12.06 2.89
N LEU A 24 0.86 12.04 2.05
CA LEU A 24 1.91 13.06 2.06
C LEU A 24 1.36 14.47 1.81
N SER A 25 0.36 14.62 0.95
CA SER A 25 -0.24 15.91 0.62
C SER A 25 -0.82 16.65 1.83
N ILE A 26 -1.30 15.91 2.83
CA ILE A 26 -1.83 16.49 4.08
C ILE A 26 -0.74 17.26 4.82
N ASN A 27 0.48 16.72 4.87
CA ASN A 27 1.60 17.35 5.58
C ASN A 27 2.09 18.62 4.91
N TYR A 28 1.86 18.76 3.62
CA TYR A 28 2.23 19.94 2.84
C TYR A 28 1.07 20.89 2.56
N ASN A 29 -0.12 20.63 3.13
CA ASN A 29 -1.32 21.42 2.93
C ASN A 29 -1.63 21.68 1.45
N VAL A 30 -1.57 20.62 0.64
CA VAL A 30 -1.90 20.63 -0.78
C VAL A 30 -2.96 19.57 -1.09
N ASP A 31 -3.81 19.84 -2.08
CA ASP A 31 -4.68 18.82 -2.67
C ASP A 31 -3.92 18.10 -3.78
N VAL A 32 -4.05 16.78 -3.86
CA VAL A 32 -3.36 15.98 -4.88
C VAL A 32 -4.33 15.05 -5.61
N ILE A 33 -4.12 14.93 -6.92
CA ILE A 33 -4.72 13.91 -7.77
C ILE A 33 -3.58 13.16 -8.46
N ALA A 34 -3.49 11.87 -8.20
CA ALA A 34 -2.53 10.97 -8.86
C ALA A 34 -3.27 9.94 -9.70
N ARG A 35 -2.88 9.80 -10.97
CA ARG A 35 -3.49 8.87 -11.93
C ARG A 35 -2.43 7.95 -12.51
N ASN A 36 -2.77 6.67 -12.58
CA ASN A 36 -1.97 5.72 -13.36
C ASN A 36 -2.23 5.98 -14.84
N GLU A 37 -1.18 6.15 -15.59
CA GLU A 37 -1.25 6.23 -17.05
C GLU A 37 -1.35 4.82 -17.67
N LEU A 38 -1.71 4.75 -18.94
CA LEU A 38 -1.77 3.48 -19.68
C LEU A 38 -0.42 2.76 -19.68
N ASN A 39 0.66 3.50 -19.74
CA ASN A 39 1.98 2.97 -19.47
C ASN A 39 2.12 2.69 -17.96
N ARG A 40 2.30 1.43 -17.58
CA ARG A 40 2.39 0.98 -16.19
C ARG A 40 3.54 1.58 -15.38
N ASN A 41 4.50 2.20 -16.06
CA ASN A 41 5.67 2.81 -15.43
C ASN A 41 5.47 4.30 -15.11
N ILE A 42 4.27 4.85 -15.31
CA ILE A 42 4.03 6.29 -15.19
C ILE A 42 2.81 6.57 -14.29
N VAL A 43 3.01 7.50 -13.35
CA VAL A 43 1.95 8.13 -12.54
C VAL A 43 1.96 9.62 -12.81
N SER A 44 0.89 10.17 -13.36
CA SER A 44 0.70 11.61 -13.49
C SER A 44 0.17 12.20 -12.19
N VAL A 45 0.72 13.36 -11.79
CA VAL A 45 0.39 14.01 -10.53
C VAL A 45 0.00 15.46 -10.77
N GLU A 46 -1.19 15.81 -10.29
CA GLU A 46 -1.67 17.18 -10.26
C GLU A 46 -1.83 17.59 -8.80
N VAL A 47 -1.28 18.76 -8.43
CA VAL A 47 -1.38 19.30 -7.08
C VAL A 47 -1.99 20.69 -7.10
N SER A 48 -2.72 21.09 -6.06
CA SER A 48 -3.17 22.46 -5.89
C SER A 48 -2.96 22.95 -4.46
N GLY A 49 -2.63 24.24 -4.32
CA GLY A 49 -2.35 24.86 -3.04
C GLY A 49 -1.66 26.20 -3.18
N ALA A 50 -1.04 26.70 -2.10
CA ALA A 50 -0.16 27.84 -2.17
C ALA A 50 1.14 27.45 -2.90
N LYS A 51 1.76 28.40 -3.61
CA LYS A 51 2.96 28.15 -4.40
C LYS A 51 4.11 27.55 -3.59
N LYS A 52 4.29 28.02 -2.36
CA LYS A 52 5.31 27.52 -1.43
C LYS A 52 5.06 26.06 -1.05
N ASP A 53 3.81 25.70 -0.78
CA ASP A 53 3.42 24.37 -0.32
C ASP A 53 3.55 23.33 -1.44
N ILE A 54 3.15 23.70 -2.67
CA ILE A 54 3.37 22.87 -3.88
C ILE A 54 4.85 22.62 -4.11
N ARG A 55 5.69 23.65 -3.97
CA ARG A 55 7.14 23.51 -4.13
C ARG A 55 7.75 22.65 -3.04
N GLY A 56 7.32 22.80 -1.79
CA GLY A 56 7.76 21.96 -0.67
C GLY A 56 7.41 20.50 -0.86
N PHE A 57 6.17 20.22 -1.25
CA PHE A 57 5.72 18.87 -1.59
C PHE A 57 6.56 18.23 -2.71
N TYR A 58 6.79 18.99 -3.80
CA TYR A 58 7.58 18.52 -4.92
C TYR A 58 9.06 18.31 -4.55
N ALA A 59 9.67 19.26 -3.82
CA ALA A 59 11.05 19.16 -3.38
C ALA A 59 11.28 17.91 -2.51
N PHE A 60 10.37 17.66 -1.56
CA PHE A 60 10.43 16.47 -0.73
C PHE A 60 10.42 15.18 -1.56
N LEU A 61 9.56 15.10 -2.58
CA LEU A 61 9.50 13.92 -3.46
C LEU A 61 10.79 13.75 -4.27
N THR A 62 11.37 14.85 -4.77
CA THR A 62 12.59 14.80 -5.60
C THR A 62 13.85 14.56 -4.78
N GLU A 63 13.99 15.17 -3.61
CA GLU A 63 15.14 14.99 -2.72
C GLU A 63 15.18 13.60 -2.10
N SER A 64 14.02 13.07 -1.74
CA SER A 64 13.90 11.71 -1.20
C SER A 64 13.95 10.62 -2.28
N GLY A 65 14.05 11.00 -3.57
CA GLY A 65 13.96 10.08 -4.71
C GLY A 65 12.68 9.25 -4.70
N GLY A 66 11.56 9.83 -4.19
CA GLY A 66 10.36 9.08 -3.87
C GLY A 66 10.57 8.01 -2.78
N ASN A 67 11.76 7.97 -2.21
CA ASN A 67 12.28 6.93 -1.30
C ASN A 67 12.39 7.40 0.16
N SER A 68 11.53 8.28 0.64
CA SER A 68 11.61 8.80 2.01
C SER A 68 11.34 7.74 3.08
N HIS A 69 11.85 7.99 4.29
CA HIS A 69 11.63 7.20 5.51
C HIS A 69 10.19 7.29 6.06
N TYR A 70 9.22 7.60 5.23
CA TYR A 70 7.82 7.64 5.63
C TYR A 70 7.32 6.24 5.96
N ILE A 71 6.62 6.10 7.07
CA ILE A 71 6.16 4.81 7.62
C ILE A 71 5.26 4.07 6.62
N ASN A 72 4.51 4.79 5.79
CA ASN A 72 3.54 4.23 4.84
C ASN A 72 4.03 4.21 3.38
N LYS A 73 5.31 4.43 3.13
CA LYS A 73 5.88 4.32 1.80
C LYS A 73 5.65 2.91 1.24
N PRO A 74 5.25 2.80 -0.03
CA PRO A 74 5.21 1.51 -0.70
C PRO A 74 6.62 0.91 -0.75
N ARG A 75 6.90 -0.12 0.04
CA ARG A 75 8.25 -0.74 0.14
C ARG A 75 8.78 -1.28 -1.18
N SER A 76 7.87 -1.59 -2.10
CA SER A 76 8.16 -2.11 -3.42
C SER A 76 8.23 -1.03 -4.52
N ALA A 77 7.97 0.25 -4.21
CA ALA A 77 8.04 1.30 -5.22
C ALA A 77 9.49 1.55 -5.64
N LYS A 78 9.73 1.52 -6.94
CA LYS A 78 10.99 1.88 -7.57
C LYS A 78 10.75 3.07 -8.49
N VAL A 79 11.23 4.24 -8.08
CA VAL A 79 11.11 5.50 -8.81
C VAL A 79 12.44 5.80 -9.46
N ASP A 80 12.43 5.99 -10.77
CA ASP A 80 13.62 6.31 -11.56
C ASP A 80 13.73 7.82 -11.79
N VAL A 81 12.62 8.46 -12.16
CA VAL A 81 12.59 9.86 -12.52
C VAL A 81 11.31 10.53 -12.01
N ILE A 82 11.45 11.74 -11.46
CA ILE A 82 10.34 12.66 -11.24
C ILE A 82 10.55 13.84 -12.18
N SER A 83 9.61 14.09 -13.10
CA SER A 83 9.72 15.17 -14.09
C SER A 83 9.68 16.55 -13.43
N GLY A 84 10.18 17.57 -14.12
CA GLY A 84 10.13 18.95 -13.65
C GLY A 84 8.71 19.42 -13.33
N LEU A 85 8.58 20.22 -12.26
CA LEU A 85 7.31 20.79 -11.82
C LEU A 85 6.88 21.94 -12.75
N THR A 86 5.74 21.79 -13.40
CA THR A 86 5.09 22.86 -14.16
C THR A 86 4.01 23.53 -13.31
N LEU A 87 4.11 24.84 -13.11
CA LEU A 87 3.11 25.62 -12.36
C LEU A 87 2.16 26.35 -13.31
N ALA A 88 0.86 26.28 -13.04
CA ALA A 88 -0.21 26.94 -13.75
C ALA A 88 -1.16 27.70 -12.80
N LYS A 89 -1.91 28.65 -13.33
CA LYS A 89 -3.02 29.27 -12.60
C LYS A 89 -4.19 28.28 -12.50
N GLY A 90 -4.92 28.31 -11.39
CA GLY A 90 -6.10 27.47 -11.17
C GLY A 90 -6.01 26.64 -9.90
N LYS A 91 -7.08 25.90 -9.64
CA LYS A 91 -7.21 24.90 -8.55
C LYS A 91 -7.77 23.61 -9.12
N LEU A 92 -7.56 22.51 -8.44
CA LEU A 92 -8.28 21.28 -8.72
C LEU A 92 -9.75 21.43 -8.31
N ARG A 93 -10.65 20.77 -9.00
CA ARG A 93 -12.06 20.78 -8.64
C ARG A 93 -12.27 19.85 -7.46
N ASP A 94 -12.86 20.32 -6.37
CA ASP A 94 -13.09 19.58 -5.14
C ASP A 94 -13.82 18.26 -5.37
N ILE A 95 -14.80 18.26 -6.28
CA ILE A 95 -15.56 17.03 -6.59
C ILE A 95 -14.69 15.94 -7.24
N VAL A 96 -13.64 16.32 -7.97
CA VAL A 96 -12.70 15.36 -8.58
C VAL A 96 -11.79 14.79 -7.51
N ILE A 97 -11.32 15.61 -6.59
CA ILE A 97 -10.50 15.20 -5.43
C ILE A 97 -11.27 14.21 -4.58
N LEU A 98 -12.52 14.53 -4.20
CA LEU A 98 -13.38 13.64 -3.39
C LEU A 98 -13.64 12.30 -4.07
N LYS A 99 -13.98 12.30 -5.37
CA LYS A 99 -14.20 11.06 -6.12
C LYS A 99 -12.97 10.16 -6.14
N GLN A 100 -11.80 10.75 -6.33
CA GLN A 100 -10.56 9.98 -6.36
C GLN A 100 -10.19 9.46 -4.97
N GLY A 101 -10.33 10.27 -3.93
CA GLY A 101 -10.11 9.87 -2.54
C GLY A 101 -10.99 8.68 -2.16
N ASN A 102 -12.29 8.76 -2.41
CA ASN A 102 -13.22 7.68 -2.14
C ASN A 102 -12.87 6.40 -2.90
N LYS A 103 -12.49 6.51 -4.18
CA LYS A 103 -12.05 5.35 -4.97
C LYS A 103 -10.83 4.68 -4.37
N LEU A 104 -9.82 5.45 -3.96
CA LEU A 104 -8.59 4.91 -3.36
C LEU A 104 -8.87 4.25 -2.01
N ILE A 105 -9.71 4.84 -1.16
CA ILE A 105 -10.14 4.24 0.11
C ILE A 105 -10.83 2.90 -0.16
N PHE A 106 -11.75 2.85 -1.13
CA PHE A 106 -12.46 1.62 -1.47
C PHE A 106 -11.52 0.52 -1.99
N GLU A 107 -10.54 0.88 -2.83
CA GLU A 107 -9.51 -0.06 -3.30
C GLU A 107 -8.67 -0.63 -2.14
N GLN A 108 -8.28 0.20 -1.16
CA GLN A 108 -7.52 -0.24 0.01
C GLN A 108 -8.33 -1.15 0.93
N LEU A 109 -9.59 -0.79 1.20
CA LEU A 109 -10.51 -1.62 2.00
C LEU A 109 -10.73 -2.98 1.32
N SER A 110 -10.92 -3.01 0.01
CA SER A 110 -11.11 -4.26 -0.75
C SER A 110 -9.88 -5.17 -0.68
N LYS A 111 -8.67 -4.60 -0.74
CA LYS A 111 -7.41 -5.36 -0.53
C LYS A 111 -7.33 -5.91 0.89
N GLY A 112 -7.62 -5.08 1.91
CA GLY A 112 -7.63 -5.50 3.31
C GLY A 112 -8.57 -6.67 3.56
N ILE A 113 -9.79 -6.62 3.02
CA ILE A 113 -10.77 -7.70 3.13
C ILE A 113 -10.24 -8.99 2.47
N ARG A 114 -9.63 -8.92 1.30
CA ARG A 114 -9.03 -10.10 0.64
C ARG A 114 -7.95 -10.74 1.51
N TYR A 115 -7.04 -9.96 2.08
CA TYR A 115 -6.01 -10.48 2.99
C TYR A 115 -6.62 -11.17 4.21
N GLN A 116 -7.68 -10.61 4.80
CA GLN A 116 -8.36 -11.23 5.93
C GLN A 116 -9.03 -12.56 5.54
N LEU A 117 -9.69 -12.63 4.38
CA LEU A 117 -10.30 -13.85 3.88
C LEU A 117 -9.26 -14.96 3.63
N ASP A 118 -8.12 -14.62 3.06
CA ASP A 118 -7.03 -15.57 2.84
C ASP A 118 -6.43 -16.07 4.16
N THR A 119 -6.28 -15.19 5.14
CA THR A 119 -5.86 -15.56 6.51
C THR A 119 -6.83 -16.52 7.15
N ILE A 120 -8.15 -16.29 7.04
CA ILE A 120 -9.18 -17.19 7.58
C ILE A 120 -9.12 -18.56 6.89
N LYS A 121 -8.94 -18.62 5.57
CA LYS A 121 -8.77 -19.89 4.85
C LYS A 121 -7.55 -20.65 5.35
N TYR A 122 -6.44 -19.95 5.55
CA TYR A 122 -5.21 -20.55 6.06
C TYR A 122 -5.40 -21.14 7.46
N GLN A 123 -6.03 -20.39 8.36
CA GLN A 123 -6.37 -20.86 9.71
C GLN A 123 -7.30 -22.10 9.70
N LYS A 124 -8.31 -22.13 8.84
CA LYS A 124 -9.17 -23.31 8.66
C LYS A 124 -8.39 -24.54 8.22
N ASN A 125 -7.43 -24.36 7.30
CA ASN A 125 -6.57 -25.45 6.86
C ASN A 125 -5.70 -25.98 8.00
N ILE A 126 -5.05 -25.10 8.76
CA ILE A 126 -4.27 -25.48 9.95
C ILE A 126 -5.13 -26.27 10.92
N PHE A 127 -6.32 -25.79 11.23
CA PHE A 127 -7.24 -26.49 12.14
C PHE A 127 -7.63 -27.90 11.63
N SER A 128 -7.86 -28.03 10.32
CA SER A 128 -8.15 -29.33 9.71
C SER A 128 -6.98 -30.32 9.83
N TYR A 129 -5.72 -29.82 9.64
CA TYR A 129 -4.51 -30.63 9.82
C TYR A 129 -4.31 -31.03 11.29
N GLN A 130 -4.50 -30.12 12.23
CA GLN A 130 -4.42 -30.42 13.66
C GLN A 130 -5.43 -31.48 14.08
N LYS A 131 -6.65 -31.41 13.55
CA LYS A 131 -7.68 -32.46 13.80
C LYS A 131 -7.24 -33.83 13.27
N LYS A 132 -6.72 -33.88 12.02
CA LYS A 132 -6.20 -35.14 11.45
C LYS A 132 -5.04 -35.72 12.26
N ILE A 133 -4.11 -34.88 12.70
CA ILE A 133 -2.98 -35.29 13.55
C ILE A 133 -3.52 -35.87 14.87
N SER A 134 -4.46 -35.18 15.51
CA SER A 134 -5.09 -35.65 16.76
C SER A 134 -5.78 -36.99 16.59
N GLU A 135 -6.51 -37.19 15.48
CA GLU A 135 -7.17 -38.46 15.16
C GLU A 135 -6.17 -39.59 14.91
N ASN A 136 -5.07 -39.29 14.23
CA ASN A 136 -4.00 -40.26 13.98
C ASN A 136 -3.28 -40.65 15.28
N ILE A 137 -3.02 -39.69 16.18
CA ILE A 137 -2.43 -39.98 17.50
C ILE A 137 -3.33 -40.89 18.32
N LYS A 138 -4.66 -40.72 18.25
CA LYS A 138 -5.62 -41.61 18.96
C LYS A 138 -5.60 -43.04 18.44
N LYS A 139 -5.19 -43.26 17.20
CA LYS A 139 -5.10 -44.60 16.57
C LYS A 139 -3.77 -45.31 16.86
N LEU A 140 -2.79 -44.61 17.45
CA LEU A 140 -1.50 -45.18 17.79
C LEU A 140 -1.62 -46.16 18.98
N PRO A 141 -0.81 -47.24 19.02
CA PRO A 141 -0.73 -48.12 20.21
C PRO A 141 -0.45 -47.31 21.47
N MET A 142 -1.08 -47.65 22.57
CA MET A 142 -1.05 -46.87 23.83
C MET A 142 0.37 -46.49 24.33
N GLY A 143 1.36 -47.32 24.06
CA GLY A 143 2.77 -47.02 24.40
C GLY A 143 3.34 -45.84 23.64
N LEU A 144 3.17 -45.84 22.30
CA LEU A 144 3.66 -44.77 21.43
C LEU A 144 2.92 -43.44 21.65
N ALA A 145 1.62 -43.48 21.90
CA ALA A 145 0.83 -42.28 22.19
C ALA A 145 1.26 -41.59 23.49
N ARG A 146 1.74 -42.35 24.50
CA ARG A 146 2.31 -41.81 25.74
C ARG A 146 3.66 -41.13 25.53
N GLU A 147 4.52 -41.69 24.70
CA GLU A 147 5.83 -41.06 24.39
C GLU A 147 5.68 -39.75 23.64
N ILE A 148 4.83 -39.70 22.60
CA ILE A 148 4.56 -38.48 21.86
C ILE A 148 4.02 -37.36 22.77
N LYS A 149 3.11 -37.71 23.70
CA LYS A 149 2.60 -36.73 24.67
C LYS A 149 3.68 -36.21 25.62
N LYS A 150 4.62 -37.06 26.06
CA LYS A 150 5.79 -36.62 26.86
C LYS A 150 6.67 -35.64 26.11
N PHE A 151 6.98 -35.89 24.85
CA PHE A 151 7.77 -34.96 24.03
C PHE A 151 7.07 -33.61 23.80
N ALA A 152 5.76 -33.61 23.54
CA ALA A 152 4.98 -32.40 23.33
C ALA A 152 4.76 -31.54 24.60
N SER A 153 4.96 -32.09 25.79
CA SER A 153 4.86 -31.36 27.06
C SER A 153 6.21 -30.88 27.60
N ALA A 154 7.31 -31.20 26.92
CA ALA A 154 8.68 -30.81 27.29
C ALA A 154 9.24 -29.65 26.44
N THR A 155 8.45 -29.14 25.47
CA THR A 155 8.68 -27.95 24.64
C THR A 155 7.72 -26.83 25.00
#